data_77e6b6ce6ef56ba4ff266d3cf9c6c772
#
_entry.id   77e6b6ce6ef56ba4ff266d3cf9c6c772
#
_cell.length_a   1.000
_cell.length_b   1.000
_cell.length_c   1.000
_cell.angle_alpha   90.00
_cell.angle_beta   90.00
_cell.angle_gamma   90.00
#
_symmetry.space_group_name_H-M   'P 1'
#
loop_
_entity.id
_entity.type
_entity.pdbx_description
1 polymer ?
#
loop_
_entity_poly.entity_id
_entity_poly.type
_entity_poly.pdbx_seq_one_letter_code
_entity_poly.pdbx_strand_id
1 'polypeptide(L)'
;MTESKFPKDFLWGGAVAANQCEGAYLEDGKGLSLVDILPTVEDGRWEALFNPSKALATDYGFYPSHESIDFYHRYKEDIKLMAEMGFKCFRMSISWPRIFPNGDETTPNEKGLAFNDAVFDECHKYGIEPVVTINHFDTPLEVFKKYGGWKNRKCIDFYLNFCEAIFTRYKDKVKYWMTFNEINMILHLPYIGGGLDVTKEDNPEEVKYQAAHHQLVASALATKLGHEINPENQIGCMLAAGNTYPMTCNPKDVWKSIEADREGYFFIDVQARGYYPSYTKRFFKEHNINIKMEDGDLDALRDHTVDYVAFSYYSSRLTSADPEKNKETEGNVFATLKNPYLKASEWGWQIDPLGLRITMNTIYDRYQKPLFIVENGLGAVDTVEEDGSITDDYRIDYMREHVREMGEAIEDGVELLGYTPWGCIDLVSAGSGEMKKRYGFIYVDRDNKGNGTLNRSKKKSFDWYKKVIETNGKDID
;
A
#
# COMPACT_ATOMS: atom_id res chain seq x y z
N MET A 1 -19.80 -25.08 -20.36
CA MET A 1 -19.16 -24.44 -19.20
C MET A 1 -18.36 -23.26 -19.74
N THR A 2 -18.67 -22.04 -19.35
CA THR A 2 -17.93 -20.84 -19.75
C THR A 2 -16.48 -20.95 -19.26
N GLU A 3 -15.51 -20.60 -20.09
CA GLU A 3 -14.12 -20.51 -19.66
C GLU A 3 -13.93 -19.38 -18.62
N SER A 4 -12.84 -19.45 -17.84
CA SER A 4 -12.47 -18.36 -16.93
C SER A 4 -12.09 -17.12 -17.74
N LYS A 5 -12.47 -15.93 -17.26
CA LYS A 5 -12.03 -14.64 -17.82
C LYS A 5 -10.58 -14.30 -17.43
N PHE A 6 -10.08 -14.93 -16.36
CA PHE A 6 -8.74 -14.69 -15.84
C PHE A 6 -7.70 -15.54 -16.58
N PRO A 7 -6.49 -15.00 -16.87
CA PRO A 7 -5.38 -15.77 -17.43
C PRO A 7 -5.06 -17.02 -16.59
N LYS A 8 -4.50 -18.04 -17.21
CA LYS A 8 -4.17 -19.32 -16.52
C LYS A 8 -3.08 -19.13 -15.45
N ASP A 9 -2.20 -18.18 -15.66
CA ASP A 9 -1.08 -17.80 -14.80
C ASP A 9 -1.40 -16.61 -13.91
N PHE A 10 -2.69 -16.27 -13.74
CA PHE A 10 -3.14 -15.17 -12.89
C PHE A 10 -2.69 -15.35 -11.44
N LEU A 11 -2.08 -14.33 -10.88
CA LEU A 11 -1.50 -14.34 -9.54
C LEU A 11 -2.56 -14.04 -8.47
N TRP A 12 -3.33 -15.05 -8.10
CA TRP A 12 -4.22 -14.99 -6.95
C TRP A 12 -3.42 -15.06 -5.65
N GLY A 13 -3.68 -14.16 -4.70
CA GLY A 13 -2.97 -14.19 -3.43
C GLY A 13 -3.60 -13.34 -2.36
N GLY A 14 -2.77 -12.76 -1.51
CA GLY A 14 -3.15 -11.82 -0.47
C GLY A 14 -1.98 -10.93 -0.07
N ALA A 15 -2.26 -9.87 0.70
CA ALA A 15 -1.30 -8.84 1.02
C ALA A 15 -1.23 -8.53 2.51
N VAL A 16 -0.02 -8.24 2.99
CA VAL A 16 0.26 -7.67 4.32
C VAL A 16 1.37 -6.62 4.22
N ALA A 17 1.60 -5.87 5.29
CA ALA A 17 2.74 -4.97 5.45
C ALA A 17 3.52 -5.31 6.73
N ALA A 18 4.85 -5.24 6.67
CA ALA A 18 5.74 -5.58 7.77
C ALA A 18 5.39 -4.85 9.07
N ASN A 19 5.21 -3.53 9.01
CA ASN A 19 4.89 -2.72 10.19
C ASN A 19 3.52 -3.01 10.81
N GLN A 20 2.61 -3.69 10.09
CA GLN A 20 1.26 -4.01 10.55
C GLN A 20 1.11 -5.47 11.00
N CYS A 21 2.07 -6.34 10.67
CA CYS A 21 1.96 -7.77 10.99
C CYS A 21 3.16 -8.35 11.75
N GLU A 22 4.39 -7.90 11.50
CA GLU A 22 5.59 -8.56 12.03
C GLU A 22 5.69 -8.53 13.56
N GLY A 23 5.56 -7.35 14.18
CA GLY A 23 5.96 -7.17 15.57
C GLY A 23 7.48 -7.27 15.73
N ALA A 24 7.93 -7.83 16.87
CA ALA A 24 9.36 -8.02 17.16
C ALA A 24 10.19 -6.74 16.90
N TYR A 25 9.65 -5.60 17.33
CA TYR A 25 10.05 -4.25 16.91
C TYR A 25 11.49 -3.85 17.27
N LEU A 26 12.11 -4.51 18.21
CA LEU A 26 13.53 -4.34 18.60
C LEU A 26 14.35 -5.63 18.53
N GLU A 27 13.74 -6.75 18.10
CA GLU A 27 14.44 -8.02 18.05
C GLU A 27 15.45 -8.08 16.90
N ASP A 28 16.51 -8.84 17.12
CA ASP A 28 17.56 -9.10 16.16
C ASP A 28 18.21 -7.85 15.55
N GLY A 29 18.23 -6.76 16.32
CA GLY A 29 18.87 -5.51 15.96
C GLY A 29 18.03 -4.59 15.05
N LYS A 30 16.73 -4.85 14.91
CA LYS A 30 15.81 -3.94 14.23
C LYS A 30 15.79 -2.57 14.90
N GLY A 31 15.87 -1.49 14.10
CA GLY A 31 15.62 -0.12 14.56
C GLY A 31 14.13 0.22 14.54
N LEU A 32 13.79 1.39 15.08
CA LEU A 32 12.42 1.92 15.01
C LEU A 32 12.10 2.47 13.62
N SER A 33 10.87 2.22 13.18
CA SER A 33 10.27 2.88 12.01
C SER A 33 9.45 4.10 12.42
N LEU A 34 9.02 4.89 11.45
CA LEU A 34 8.09 6.00 11.66
C LEU A 34 6.79 5.56 12.34
N VAL A 35 6.34 4.33 12.07
CA VAL A 35 5.09 3.78 12.60
C VAL A 35 5.21 3.35 14.07
N ASP A 36 6.42 3.03 14.53
CA ASP A 36 6.65 2.49 15.86
C ASP A 36 6.46 3.50 17.00
N ILE A 37 6.26 4.78 16.68
CA ILE A 37 5.91 5.83 17.66
C ILE A 37 4.43 6.24 17.61
N LEU A 38 3.61 5.57 16.81
CA LEU A 38 2.21 5.92 16.61
C LEU A 38 1.29 5.10 17.51
N PRO A 39 0.42 5.75 18.31
CA PRO A 39 -0.57 5.08 19.15
C PRO A 39 -1.78 4.58 18.35
N THR A 40 -2.81 4.12 19.06
CA THR A 40 -4.15 3.86 18.49
C THR A 40 -4.90 5.18 18.24
N VAL A 41 -6.00 5.11 17.47
CA VAL A 41 -6.86 6.29 17.24
C VAL A 41 -7.46 6.81 18.54
N GLU A 42 -7.80 5.94 19.50
CA GLU A 42 -8.33 6.30 20.82
C GLU A 42 -7.29 7.09 21.64
N ASP A 43 -6.00 6.82 21.44
CA ASP A 43 -4.88 7.44 22.14
C ASP A 43 -4.26 8.62 21.36
N GLY A 44 -4.89 9.07 20.26
CA GLY A 44 -4.47 10.28 19.54
C GLY A 44 -3.63 10.05 18.28
N ARG A 45 -3.78 8.91 17.59
CA ARG A 45 -3.04 8.58 16.35
C ARG A 45 -3.11 9.67 15.29
N TRP A 46 -4.30 10.26 15.05
CA TRP A 46 -4.42 11.33 14.05
C TRP A 46 -3.62 12.57 14.42
N GLU A 47 -3.63 12.96 15.70
CA GLU A 47 -2.79 14.06 16.16
C GLU A 47 -1.30 13.74 15.99
N ALA A 48 -0.89 12.51 16.32
CA ALA A 48 0.49 12.04 16.15
C ALA A 48 0.95 12.07 14.68
N LEU A 49 0.09 11.66 13.75
CA LEU A 49 0.37 11.67 12.31
C LEU A 49 0.59 13.09 11.76
N PHE A 50 -0.14 14.09 12.26
CA PHE A 50 -0.02 15.46 11.79
C PHE A 50 0.92 16.34 12.63
N ASN A 51 1.35 15.86 13.82
CA ASN A 51 2.30 16.52 14.69
C ASN A 51 3.42 15.56 15.15
N PRO A 52 4.24 15.06 14.22
CA PRO A 52 5.21 14.00 14.51
C PRO A 52 6.28 14.41 15.55
N SER A 53 6.66 15.68 15.60
CA SER A 53 7.58 16.18 16.65
C SER A 53 6.98 16.08 18.05
N LYS A 54 5.67 16.29 18.19
CA LYS A 54 4.95 16.08 19.46
C LYS A 54 4.83 14.58 19.76
N ALA A 55 4.49 13.78 18.77
CA ALA A 55 4.41 12.33 18.91
C ALA A 55 5.71 11.72 19.42
N LEU A 56 6.85 12.16 18.86
CA LEU A 56 8.17 11.71 19.28
C LEU A 56 8.50 12.06 20.76
N ALA A 57 7.92 13.12 21.29
CA ALA A 57 8.12 13.57 22.67
C ALA A 57 7.09 13.00 23.66
N THR A 58 6.10 12.24 23.18
CA THR A 58 4.99 11.71 23.98
C THR A 58 5.15 10.21 24.18
N ASP A 59 5.04 9.75 25.43
CA ASP A 59 4.88 8.32 25.71
C ASP A 59 3.38 7.99 25.79
N TYR A 60 2.94 7.15 24.84
CA TYR A 60 1.55 6.70 24.77
C TYR A 60 1.30 5.39 25.56
N GLY A 61 2.34 4.77 26.09
CA GLY A 61 2.26 3.54 26.87
C GLY A 61 1.96 2.26 26.06
N PHE A 62 1.25 2.37 24.94
CA PHE A 62 0.94 1.26 24.04
C PHE A 62 1.11 1.66 22.57
N TYR A 63 1.82 0.81 21.81
CA TYR A 63 2.10 1.01 20.40
C TYR A 63 1.74 -0.28 19.63
N PRO A 64 0.70 -0.23 18.79
CA PRO A 64 0.16 -1.44 18.15
C PRO A 64 1.17 -2.21 17.28
N SER A 65 2.12 -1.51 16.65
CA SER A 65 3.14 -2.10 15.77
C SER A 65 4.20 -2.92 16.52
N HIS A 66 4.39 -2.71 17.85
CA HIS A 66 5.48 -3.35 18.59
C HIS A 66 5.35 -4.86 18.66
N GLU A 67 4.13 -5.39 18.76
CA GLU A 67 3.87 -6.82 18.70
C GLU A 67 3.06 -7.20 17.46
N SER A 68 2.19 -6.30 16.99
CA SER A 68 1.28 -6.55 15.86
C SER A 68 0.54 -7.87 16.00
N ILE A 69 0.68 -8.78 15.04
CA ILE A 69 0.12 -10.14 15.11
C ILE A 69 1.23 -11.20 15.27
N ASP A 70 2.43 -10.76 15.59
CA ASP A 70 3.60 -11.64 15.82
C ASP A 70 3.94 -12.51 14.60
N PHE A 71 3.78 -11.98 13.40
CA PHE A 71 4.17 -12.68 12.17
C PHE A 71 5.66 -13.05 12.16
N TYR A 72 6.51 -12.26 12.79
CA TYR A 72 7.94 -12.52 12.89
C TYR A 72 8.25 -13.93 13.41
N HIS A 73 7.52 -14.39 14.44
CA HIS A 73 7.69 -15.73 15.00
C HIS A 73 6.75 -16.78 14.38
N ARG A 74 5.61 -16.33 13.82
CA ARG A 74 4.51 -17.20 13.35
C ARG A 74 4.38 -17.32 11.83
N TYR A 75 5.28 -16.75 11.05
CA TYR A 75 5.19 -16.73 9.59
C TYR A 75 4.99 -18.12 8.96
N LYS A 76 5.57 -19.18 9.55
CA LYS A 76 5.37 -20.56 9.04
C LYS A 76 3.93 -21.05 9.16
N GLU A 77 3.28 -20.72 10.28
CA GLU A 77 1.87 -21.03 10.50
C GLU A 77 1.00 -20.24 9.50
N ASP A 78 1.26 -18.96 9.39
CA ASP A 78 0.48 -18.05 8.55
C ASP A 78 0.63 -18.40 7.06
N ILE A 79 1.85 -18.62 6.57
CA ILE A 79 2.11 -19.02 5.16
C ILE A 79 1.50 -20.40 4.86
N LYS A 80 1.50 -21.32 5.82
CA LYS A 80 0.82 -22.63 5.65
C LYS A 80 -0.69 -22.46 5.45
N LEU A 81 -1.33 -21.57 6.20
CA LEU A 81 -2.77 -21.25 6.01
C LEU A 81 -3.04 -20.60 4.65
N MET A 82 -2.14 -19.72 4.19
CA MET A 82 -2.22 -19.12 2.84
C MET A 82 -2.06 -20.18 1.74
N ALA A 83 -1.14 -21.11 1.92
CA ALA A 83 -0.98 -22.25 1.01
C ALA A 83 -2.21 -23.15 0.98
N GLU A 84 -2.84 -23.41 2.11
CA GLU A 84 -4.09 -24.17 2.20
C GLU A 84 -5.24 -23.44 1.47
N MET A 85 -5.26 -22.10 1.50
CA MET A 85 -6.20 -21.28 0.72
C MET A 85 -5.91 -21.31 -0.79
N GLY A 86 -4.74 -21.78 -1.19
CA GLY A 86 -4.35 -21.96 -2.60
C GLY A 86 -3.61 -20.77 -3.22
N PHE A 87 -3.05 -19.88 -2.41
CA PHE A 87 -2.30 -18.71 -2.90
C PHE A 87 -1.27 -19.10 -3.95
N LYS A 88 -1.20 -18.29 -5.01
CA LYS A 88 -0.17 -18.33 -6.07
C LYS A 88 0.90 -17.29 -5.82
N CYS A 89 0.56 -16.19 -5.15
CA CYS A 89 1.50 -15.19 -4.72
C CYS A 89 1.16 -14.68 -3.31
N PHE A 90 2.14 -14.10 -2.65
CA PHE A 90 1.95 -13.41 -1.37
C PHE A 90 2.68 -12.08 -1.39
N ARG A 91 1.91 -11.00 -1.31
CA ARG A 91 2.48 -9.64 -1.24
C ARG A 91 2.81 -9.29 0.20
N MET A 92 4.05 -8.85 0.42
CA MET A 92 4.56 -8.40 1.71
C MET A 92 5.52 -7.22 1.52
N SER A 93 5.92 -6.58 2.61
CA SER A 93 7.02 -5.61 2.57
C SER A 93 8.22 -6.09 3.37
N ILE A 94 9.39 -5.56 3.05
CA ILE A 94 10.61 -5.73 3.86
C ILE A 94 10.73 -4.50 4.76
N SER A 95 10.79 -4.71 6.08
CA SER A 95 10.98 -3.59 7.01
C SER A 95 12.37 -3.00 6.84
N TRP A 96 12.47 -1.77 6.32
CA TRP A 96 13.73 -1.07 6.11
C TRP A 96 14.58 -1.01 7.40
N PRO A 97 14.03 -0.59 8.57
CA PRO A 97 14.83 -0.56 9.81
C PRO A 97 15.21 -1.94 10.36
N ARG A 98 14.70 -3.04 9.79
CA ARG A 98 15.18 -4.39 10.10
C ARG A 98 16.50 -4.69 9.38
N ILE A 99 16.70 -4.09 8.21
CA ILE A 99 17.90 -4.27 7.38
C ILE A 99 18.93 -3.17 7.65
N PHE A 100 18.50 -1.93 7.79
CA PHE A 100 19.32 -0.77 8.16
C PHE A 100 18.66 -0.03 9.33
N PRO A 101 19.00 -0.35 10.57
CA PRO A 101 18.31 0.11 11.78
C PRO A 101 18.15 1.62 11.90
N ASN A 102 19.15 2.40 11.49
CA ASN A 102 19.10 3.86 11.47
C ASN A 102 18.84 4.44 10.06
N GLY A 103 18.98 3.60 9.02
CA GLY A 103 18.79 3.97 7.63
C GLY A 103 20.03 4.53 6.92
N ASP A 104 21.02 5.02 7.66
CA ASP A 104 22.24 5.66 7.15
C ASP A 104 23.51 4.79 7.29
N GLU A 105 23.36 3.54 7.68
CA GLU A 105 24.45 2.58 7.72
C GLU A 105 24.89 2.17 6.30
N THR A 106 26.14 1.72 6.20
CA THR A 106 26.70 1.15 4.96
C THR A 106 26.70 -0.37 4.91
N THR A 107 26.44 -1.02 6.06
CA THR A 107 26.41 -2.49 6.19
C THR A 107 25.04 -2.93 6.68
N PRO A 108 24.37 -3.85 5.98
CA PRO A 108 23.07 -4.33 6.38
C PRO A 108 23.13 -5.23 7.60
N ASN A 109 22.05 -5.30 8.37
CA ASN A 109 21.86 -6.22 9.46
C ASN A 109 21.58 -7.63 8.92
N GLU A 110 22.54 -8.54 9.07
CA GLU A 110 22.45 -9.91 8.55
C GLU A 110 21.27 -10.71 9.14
N LYS A 111 20.91 -10.48 10.40
CA LYS A 111 19.75 -11.16 11.01
C LYS A 111 18.43 -10.74 10.36
N GLY A 112 18.30 -9.46 10.00
CA GLY A 112 17.15 -8.97 9.26
C GLY A 112 17.07 -9.57 7.86
N LEU A 113 18.20 -9.67 7.14
CA LEU A 113 18.28 -10.34 5.86
C LEU A 113 17.89 -11.83 5.98
N ALA A 114 18.41 -12.54 6.97
CA ALA A 114 18.14 -13.96 7.21
C ALA A 114 16.66 -14.23 7.54
N PHE A 115 15.99 -13.32 8.26
CA PHE A 115 14.55 -13.43 8.51
C PHE A 115 13.75 -13.44 7.20
N ASN A 116 14.00 -12.49 6.31
CA ASN A 116 13.29 -12.43 5.02
C ASN A 116 13.67 -13.62 4.13
N ASP A 117 14.92 -14.11 4.16
CA ASP A 117 15.28 -15.38 3.49
C ASP A 117 14.36 -16.51 3.93
N ALA A 118 14.16 -16.66 5.24
CA ALA A 118 13.35 -17.73 5.82
C ALA A 118 11.86 -17.59 5.42
N VAL A 119 11.35 -16.36 5.34
CA VAL A 119 9.97 -16.08 4.89
C VAL A 119 9.80 -16.47 3.40
N PHE A 120 10.74 -16.06 2.54
CA PHE A 120 10.67 -16.39 1.11
C PHE A 120 10.85 -17.89 0.86
N ASP A 121 11.75 -18.55 1.57
CA ASP A 121 11.94 -20.00 1.47
C ASP A 121 10.68 -20.77 1.90
N GLU A 122 9.96 -20.28 2.93
CA GLU A 122 8.68 -20.88 3.32
C GLU A 122 7.60 -20.66 2.26
N CYS A 123 7.56 -19.48 1.59
CA CYS A 123 6.68 -19.25 0.43
C CYS A 123 6.98 -20.23 -0.70
N HIS A 124 8.24 -20.34 -1.11
CA HIS A 124 8.66 -21.24 -2.21
C HIS A 124 8.39 -22.71 -1.92
N LYS A 125 8.52 -23.14 -0.67
CA LYS A 125 8.15 -24.51 -0.24
C LYS A 125 6.72 -24.90 -0.63
N TYR A 126 5.82 -23.93 -0.70
CA TYR A 126 4.43 -24.14 -1.10
C TYR A 126 4.12 -23.66 -2.53
N GLY A 127 5.13 -23.24 -3.31
CA GLY A 127 4.94 -22.70 -4.65
C GLY A 127 4.24 -21.35 -4.70
N ILE A 128 4.38 -20.55 -3.62
CA ILE A 128 3.84 -19.19 -3.52
C ILE A 128 4.93 -18.21 -3.95
N GLU A 129 4.65 -17.38 -4.97
CA GLU A 129 5.56 -16.34 -5.46
C GLU A 129 5.55 -15.13 -4.49
N PRO A 130 6.71 -14.72 -3.93
CA PRO A 130 6.80 -13.48 -3.17
C PRO A 130 6.63 -12.25 -4.07
N VAL A 131 5.79 -11.30 -3.64
CA VAL A 131 5.62 -9.98 -4.26
C VAL A 131 5.99 -8.93 -3.23
N VAL A 132 7.09 -8.20 -3.44
CA VAL A 132 7.72 -7.42 -2.37
C VAL A 132 7.56 -5.92 -2.59
N THR A 133 7.03 -5.24 -1.58
CA THR A 133 7.08 -3.77 -1.47
C THR A 133 8.34 -3.38 -0.71
N ILE A 134 9.19 -2.55 -1.32
CA ILE A 134 10.49 -2.16 -0.75
C ILE A 134 10.27 -1.22 0.45
N ASN A 135 9.50 -0.14 0.28
CA ASN A 135 9.16 0.78 1.37
C ASN A 135 7.64 0.88 1.53
N HIS A 136 7.12 0.36 2.64
CA HIS A 136 5.70 0.40 2.99
C HIS A 136 5.48 1.21 4.29
N PHE A 137 5.75 2.53 4.22
CA PHE A 137 5.59 3.50 5.31
C PHE A 137 6.50 3.27 6.53
N ASP A 138 7.48 2.40 6.43
CA ASP A 138 8.39 2.03 7.53
C ASP A 138 9.81 2.54 7.34
N THR A 139 9.96 3.76 6.80
CA THR A 139 11.24 4.48 6.81
C THR A 139 11.81 4.51 8.23
N PRO A 140 13.12 4.28 8.42
CA PRO A 140 13.74 4.31 9.75
C PRO A 140 13.53 5.65 10.46
N LEU A 141 13.15 5.61 11.75
CA LEU A 141 12.85 6.80 12.55
C LEU A 141 14.05 7.76 12.63
N GLU A 142 15.27 7.23 12.64
CA GLU A 142 16.49 8.06 12.66
C GLU A 142 16.67 8.87 11.37
N VAL A 143 16.16 8.42 10.23
CA VAL A 143 16.13 9.21 8.98
C VAL A 143 15.27 10.47 9.16
N PHE A 144 14.12 10.33 9.82
CA PHE A 144 13.30 11.49 10.18
C PHE A 144 14.03 12.42 11.16
N LYS A 145 14.59 11.88 12.24
CA LYS A 145 15.23 12.66 13.31
C LYS A 145 16.48 13.39 12.86
N LYS A 146 17.34 12.73 12.08
CA LYS A 146 18.64 13.30 11.66
C LYS A 146 18.55 14.13 10.40
N TYR A 147 17.69 13.75 9.45
CA TYR A 147 17.68 14.31 8.10
C TYR A 147 16.36 15.01 7.74
N GLY A 148 15.32 14.89 8.57
CA GLY A 148 13.99 15.42 8.28
C GLY A 148 13.25 14.67 7.18
N GLY A 149 13.56 13.38 7.02
CA GLY A 149 12.93 12.49 6.05
C GLY A 149 13.28 12.80 4.60
N TRP A 150 12.36 12.47 3.70
CA TRP A 150 12.55 12.53 2.24
C TRP A 150 12.69 13.96 1.67
N LYS A 151 12.51 15.02 2.46
CA LYS A 151 12.90 16.36 2.03
C LYS A 151 14.42 16.50 1.85
N ASN A 152 15.20 15.62 2.49
CA ASN A 152 16.65 15.57 2.35
C ASN A 152 17.04 14.61 1.22
N ARG A 153 17.77 15.11 0.23
CA ARG A 153 18.19 14.32 -0.93
C ARG A 153 19.02 13.09 -0.59
N LYS A 154 19.75 13.09 0.52
CA LYS A 154 20.52 11.92 0.99
C LYS A 154 19.67 10.67 1.18
N CYS A 155 18.36 10.82 1.35
CA CYS A 155 17.45 9.67 1.42
C CYS A 155 17.46 8.82 0.15
N ILE A 156 17.81 9.39 -1.00
CA ILE A 156 18.01 8.64 -2.25
C ILE A 156 19.14 7.62 -2.05
N ASP A 157 20.31 8.06 -1.56
CA ASP A 157 21.46 7.19 -1.36
C ASP A 157 21.17 6.10 -0.30
N PHE A 158 20.54 6.47 0.81
CA PHE A 158 20.17 5.51 1.86
C PHE A 158 19.18 4.45 1.34
N TYR A 159 18.21 4.87 0.56
CA TYR A 159 17.24 3.96 -0.05
C TYR A 159 17.89 3.04 -1.09
N LEU A 160 18.83 3.55 -1.90
CA LEU A 160 19.57 2.75 -2.88
C LEU A 160 20.48 1.72 -2.21
N ASN A 161 21.13 2.05 -1.09
CA ASN A 161 21.89 1.07 -0.30
C ASN A 161 20.97 -0.05 0.20
N PHE A 162 19.77 0.30 0.66
CA PHE A 162 18.77 -0.69 1.05
C PHE A 162 18.33 -1.56 -0.14
N CYS A 163 18.02 -0.95 -1.28
CA CYS A 163 17.66 -1.65 -2.52
C CYS A 163 18.78 -2.60 -2.97
N GLU A 164 20.03 -2.17 -2.97
CA GLU A 164 21.17 -3.00 -3.38
C GLU A 164 21.30 -4.24 -2.50
N ALA A 165 21.19 -4.07 -1.18
CA ALA A 165 21.28 -5.17 -0.23
C ALA A 165 20.19 -6.22 -0.49
N ILE A 166 18.93 -5.81 -0.65
CA ILE A 166 17.80 -6.73 -0.82
C ILE A 166 17.74 -7.33 -2.23
N PHE A 167 17.99 -6.56 -3.29
CA PHE A 167 18.03 -7.07 -4.66
C PHE A 167 19.15 -8.10 -4.83
N THR A 168 20.33 -7.83 -4.27
CA THR A 168 21.46 -8.77 -4.32
C THR A 168 21.17 -10.03 -3.53
N ARG A 169 20.65 -9.90 -2.29
CA ARG A 169 20.38 -11.04 -1.41
C ARG A 169 19.30 -11.95 -1.96
N TYR A 170 18.22 -11.38 -2.51
CA TYR A 170 17.03 -12.13 -2.87
C TYR A 170 16.84 -12.28 -4.40
N LYS A 171 17.88 -12.06 -5.20
CA LYS A 171 17.84 -12.10 -6.68
C LYS A 171 17.26 -13.39 -7.27
N ASP A 172 17.43 -14.50 -6.56
CA ASP A 172 16.94 -15.82 -6.98
C ASP A 172 15.65 -16.24 -6.26
N LYS A 173 15.08 -15.35 -5.42
CA LYS A 173 13.92 -15.62 -4.57
C LYS A 173 12.72 -14.73 -4.86
N VAL A 174 12.92 -13.52 -5.36
CA VAL A 174 11.88 -12.53 -5.59
C VAL A 174 11.99 -11.99 -6.99
N LYS A 175 10.90 -12.07 -7.73
CA LYS A 175 10.79 -11.53 -9.09
C LYS A 175 10.04 -10.20 -9.15
N TYR A 176 8.96 -10.06 -8.35
CA TYR A 176 8.07 -8.91 -8.40
C TYR A 176 8.35 -7.94 -7.24
N TRP A 177 8.67 -6.71 -7.59
CA TRP A 177 9.01 -5.64 -6.65
C TRP A 177 8.16 -4.40 -6.88
N MET A 178 7.89 -3.66 -5.82
CA MET A 178 7.30 -2.31 -5.88
C MET A 178 8.15 -1.37 -5.05
N THR A 179 8.46 -0.19 -5.59
CA THR A 179 9.41 0.73 -4.96
C THR A 179 8.87 1.38 -3.70
N PHE A 180 7.68 1.99 -3.78
CA PHE A 180 7.01 2.64 -2.65
C PHE A 180 5.53 2.25 -2.62
N ASN A 181 5.03 1.95 -1.42
CA ASN A 181 3.60 1.75 -1.22
C ASN A 181 2.87 3.10 -1.31
N GLU A 182 1.79 3.13 -2.08
CA GLU A 182 0.90 4.30 -2.17
C GLU A 182 1.67 5.63 -2.17
N ILE A 183 2.60 5.77 -3.13
CA ILE A 183 3.56 6.90 -3.19
C ILE A 183 2.87 8.28 -3.11
N ASN A 184 1.64 8.40 -3.58
CA ASN A 184 0.84 9.62 -3.49
C ASN A 184 0.38 9.98 -2.06
N MET A 185 0.51 9.03 -1.11
CA MET A 185 0.16 9.30 0.30
C MET A 185 1.06 10.35 0.96
N ILE A 186 2.24 10.64 0.42
CA ILE A 186 3.11 11.72 0.90
C ILE A 186 2.41 13.10 0.88
N LEU A 187 1.42 13.30 0.01
CA LEU A 187 0.64 14.54 -0.04
C LEU A 187 -0.41 14.62 1.07
N HIS A 188 -0.97 13.49 1.50
CA HIS A 188 -2.06 13.40 2.46
C HIS A 188 -1.59 13.10 3.88
N LEU A 189 -0.62 12.20 4.03
CA LEU A 189 0.01 11.81 5.28
C LEU A 189 1.53 11.97 5.19
N PRO A 190 2.03 13.22 5.17
CA PRO A 190 3.45 13.51 4.88
C PRO A 190 4.41 12.83 5.86
N TYR A 191 4.00 12.59 7.10
CA TYR A 191 4.86 11.91 8.07
C TYR A 191 5.11 10.45 7.67
N ILE A 192 4.09 9.62 7.51
CA ILE A 192 4.31 8.21 7.17
C ILE A 192 4.73 8.02 5.72
N GLY A 193 4.25 8.87 4.79
CA GLY A 193 4.61 8.83 3.37
C GLY A 193 6.03 9.28 3.07
N GLY A 194 6.59 10.19 3.89
CA GLY A 194 7.89 10.79 3.61
C GLY A 194 8.77 11.12 4.81
N GLY A 195 8.35 10.78 6.03
CA GLY A 195 9.07 11.20 7.25
C GLY A 195 9.13 12.73 7.38
N LEU A 196 8.05 13.42 7.02
CA LEU A 196 8.02 14.88 6.98
C LEU A 196 7.25 15.46 8.17
N ASP A 197 7.84 16.45 8.84
CA ASP A 197 7.11 17.37 9.72
C ASP A 197 6.94 18.68 8.96
N VAL A 198 5.73 18.94 8.50
CA VAL A 198 5.39 20.15 7.73
C VAL A 198 4.74 21.23 8.58
N THR A 199 4.63 21.04 9.89
CA THR A 199 3.91 21.94 10.80
C THR A 199 4.56 23.32 10.93
N LYS A 200 5.83 23.43 10.62
CA LYS A 200 6.63 24.67 10.73
C LYS A 200 7.14 25.19 9.38
N GLU A 201 6.68 24.61 8.29
CA GLU A 201 7.11 25.00 6.94
C GLU A 201 6.24 26.15 6.42
N ASP A 202 6.87 27.16 5.79
CA ASP A 202 6.15 28.30 5.20
C ASP A 202 5.30 27.89 3.98
N ASN A 203 5.79 26.93 3.20
CA ASN A 203 5.08 26.30 2.08
C ASN A 203 5.10 24.76 2.22
N PRO A 204 4.15 24.16 2.95
CA PRO A 204 4.07 22.70 3.12
C PRO A 204 3.95 21.93 1.81
N GLU A 205 3.26 22.49 0.80
CA GLU A 205 3.10 21.84 -0.49
C GLU A 205 4.44 21.73 -1.23
N GLU A 206 5.26 22.79 -1.23
CA GLU A 206 6.58 22.73 -1.83
C GLU A 206 7.47 21.65 -1.20
N VAL A 207 7.43 21.52 0.14
CA VAL A 207 8.19 20.49 0.87
C VAL A 207 7.72 19.09 0.49
N LYS A 208 6.40 18.84 0.42
CA LYS A 208 5.83 17.56 0.02
C LYS A 208 6.22 17.19 -1.42
N TYR A 209 6.10 18.11 -2.36
CA TYR A 209 6.47 17.86 -3.75
C TYR A 209 7.99 17.74 -3.97
N GLN A 210 8.81 18.45 -3.19
CA GLN A 210 10.27 18.25 -3.20
C GLN A 210 10.63 16.84 -2.70
N ALA A 211 10.02 16.38 -1.62
CA ALA A 211 10.22 15.03 -1.10
C ALA A 211 9.69 13.96 -2.08
N ALA A 212 8.55 14.22 -2.71
CA ALA A 212 8.02 13.39 -3.79
C ALA A 212 9.00 13.28 -4.97
N HIS A 213 9.64 14.39 -5.38
CA HIS A 213 10.69 14.37 -6.40
C HIS A 213 11.84 13.41 -6.02
N HIS A 214 12.32 13.49 -4.77
CA HIS A 214 13.38 12.59 -4.31
C HIS A 214 12.93 11.11 -4.32
N GLN A 215 11.69 10.80 -3.93
CA GLN A 215 11.15 9.44 -4.02
C GLN A 215 11.01 8.97 -5.48
N LEU A 216 10.58 9.84 -6.40
CA LEU A 216 10.46 9.52 -7.82
C LEU A 216 11.84 9.21 -8.44
N VAL A 217 12.85 10.03 -8.14
CA VAL A 217 14.24 9.77 -8.57
C VAL A 217 14.76 8.47 -7.96
N ALA A 218 14.55 8.25 -6.65
CA ALA A 218 14.93 7.02 -5.98
C ALA A 218 14.26 5.78 -6.60
N SER A 219 12.97 5.90 -6.95
CA SER A 219 12.22 4.82 -7.64
C SER A 219 12.84 4.49 -9.01
N ALA A 220 13.18 5.49 -9.81
CA ALA A 220 13.81 5.29 -11.12
C ALA A 220 15.19 4.64 -10.98
N LEU A 221 16.01 5.12 -10.06
CA LEU A 221 17.36 4.57 -9.81
C LEU A 221 17.29 3.15 -9.21
N ALA A 222 16.31 2.87 -8.35
CA ALA A 222 16.06 1.52 -7.85
C ALA A 222 15.59 0.57 -8.97
N THR A 223 14.78 1.04 -9.91
CA THR A 223 14.38 0.26 -11.10
C THR A 223 15.59 -0.09 -11.95
N LYS A 224 16.46 0.89 -12.22
CA LYS A 224 17.75 0.66 -12.89
C LYS A 224 18.57 -0.41 -12.18
N LEU A 225 18.84 -0.19 -10.89
CA LEU A 225 19.67 -1.08 -10.08
C LEU A 225 19.11 -2.50 -10.03
N GLY A 226 17.80 -2.64 -9.88
CA GLY A 226 17.13 -3.94 -9.84
C GLY A 226 17.29 -4.71 -11.15
N HIS A 227 17.18 -4.05 -12.32
CA HIS A 227 17.42 -4.67 -13.63
C HIS A 227 18.90 -4.97 -13.88
N GLU A 228 19.83 -4.15 -13.37
CA GLU A 228 21.28 -4.42 -13.46
C GLU A 228 21.68 -5.65 -12.63
N ILE A 229 21.08 -5.85 -11.46
CA ILE A 229 21.35 -7.01 -10.59
C ILE A 229 20.70 -8.29 -11.14
N ASN A 230 19.46 -8.19 -11.60
CA ASN A 230 18.73 -9.29 -12.22
C ASN A 230 17.78 -8.75 -13.31
N PRO A 231 18.07 -8.98 -14.61
CA PRO A 231 17.22 -8.51 -15.70
C PRO A 231 15.79 -9.12 -15.72
N GLU A 232 15.56 -10.22 -15.00
CA GLU A 232 14.23 -10.85 -14.87
C GLU A 232 13.32 -10.17 -13.84
N ASN A 233 13.87 -9.24 -13.04
CA ASN A 233 13.07 -8.49 -12.08
C ASN A 233 11.98 -7.70 -12.79
N GLN A 234 10.78 -7.75 -12.21
CA GLN A 234 9.64 -6.93 -12.58
C GLN A 234 9.43 -5.88 -11.49
N ILE A 235 9.64 -4.62 -11.82
CA ILE A 235 9.61 -3.53 -10.85
C ILE A 235 8.46 -2.57 -11.16
N GLY A 236 7.52 -2.48 -10.23
CA GLY A 236 6.31 -1.66 -10.33
C GLY A 236 6.34 -0.41 -9.48
N CYS A 237 5.48 0.53 -9.83
CA CYS A 237 5.01 1.57 -8.94
C CYS A 237 3.74 1.14 -8.20
N MET A 238 3.32 1.87 -7.16
CA MET A 238 2.10 1.56 -6.44
C MET A 238 1.36 2.83 -6.02
N LEU A 239 0.10 2.94 -6.44
CA LEU A 239 -0.78 4.10 -6.28
C LEU A 239 -1.94 3.77 -5.33
N ALA A 240 -2.26 4.66 -4.40
CA ALA A 240 -3.58 4.68 -3.76
C ALA A 240 -4.60 5.22 -4.78
N ALA A 241 -5.31 4.31 -5.47
CA ALA A 241 -6.20 4.64 -6.56
C ALA A 241 -7.66 4.81 -6.12
N GLY A 242 -8.48 5.22 -7.04
CA GLY A 242 -9.91 5.44 -6.94
C GLY A 242 -10.29 6.68 -7.74
N ASN A 243 -11.19 6.51 -8.70
CA ASN A 243 -11.64 7.63 -9.52
C ASN A 243 -12.46 8.62 -8.69
N THR A 244 -12.33 9.89 -9.00
CA THR A 244 -13.13 10.95 -8.41
C THR A 244 -14.26 11.31 -9.37
N TYR A 245 -15.49 11.01 -8.99
CA TYR A 245 -16.67 11.38 -9.78
C TYR A 245 -17.02 12.86 -9.59
N PRO A 246 -17.50 13.54 -10.64
CA PRO A 246 -18.12 14.85 -10.49
C PRO A 246 -19.50 14.70 -9.82
N MET A 247 -19.85 15.58 -8.89
CA MET A 247 -21.15 15.55 -8.21
C MET A 247 -22.33 15.71 -9.21
N THR A 248 -22.11 16.49 -10.26
CA THR A 248 -23.09 16.72 -11.32
C THR A 248 -22.41 16.74 -12.69
N CYS A 249 -23.22 16.74 -13.76
CA CYS A 249 -22.73 16.96 -15.12
C CYS A 249 -22.35 18.43 -15.40
N ASN A 250 -22.37 19.33 -14.42
CA ASN A 250 -21.88 20.69 -14.57
C ASN A 250 -20.39 20.65 -14.97
N PRO A 251 -19.98 21.34 -16.08
CA PRO A 251 -18.58 21.33 -16.51
C PRO A 251 -17.58 21.75 -15.42
N LYS A 252 -17.98 22.56 -14.45
CA LYS A 252 -17.11 22.93 -13.31
C LYS A 252 -16.88 21.76 -12.37
N ASP A 253 -17.90 20.94 -12.09
CA ASP A 253 -17.74 19.72 -11.28
C ASP A 253 -16.87 18.70 -12.03
N VAL A 254 -17.09 18.54 -13.34
CA VAL A 254 -16.27 17.65 -14.19
C VAL A 254 -14.79 18.09 -14.20
N TRP A 255 -14.55 19.40 -14.31
CA TRP A 255 -13.17 19.92 -14.25
C TRP A 255 -12.53 19.66 -12.88
N LYS A 256 -13.31 19.85 -11.81
CA LYS A 256 -12.82 19.61 -10.44
C LYS A 256 -12.45 18.15 -10.20
N SER A 257 -13.20 17.20 -10.74
CA SER A 257 -12.85 15.77 -10.65
C SER A 257 -11.55 15.44 -11.40
N ILE A 258 -11.32 16.05 -12.57
CA ILE A 258 -10.06 15.89 -13.31
C ILE A 258 -8.86 16.44 -12.52
N GLU A 259 -9.03 17.61 -11.86
CA GLU A 259 -7.97 18.17 -11.01
C GLU A 259 -7.65 17.25 -9.84
N ALA A 260 -8.66 16.69 -9.17
CA ALA A 260 -8.49 15.77 -8.06
C ALA A 260 -7.76 14.47 -8.47
N ASP A 261 -8.12 13.89 -9.61
CA ASP A 261 -7.46 12.69 -10.13
C ASP A 261 -6.00 12.95 -10.53
N ARG A 262 -5.68 14.15 -11.05
CA ARG A 262 -4.29 14.53 -11.41
C ARG A 262 -3.33 14.54 -10.23
N GLU A 263 -3.82 14.79 -9.03
CA GLU A 263 -3.01 14.76 -7.80
C GLU A 263 -2.42 13.36 -7.56
N GLY A 264 -3.23 12.31 -7.71
CA GLY A 264 -2.76 10.93 -7.63
C GLY A 264 -1.95 10.51 -8.85
N TYR A 265 -2.47 10.74 -10.05
CA TYR A 265 -1.82 10.34 -11.30
C TYR A 265 -0.48 11.03 -11.56
N PHE A 266 -0.20 12.18 -10.96
CA PHE A 266 1.09 12.85 -11.05
C PHE A 266 2.27 11.88 -10.82
N PHE A 267 2.21 11.08 -9.77
CA PHE A 267 3.28 10.13 -9.41
C PHE A 267 3.47 9.06 -10.47
N ILE A 268 2.37 8.46 -10.90
CA ILE A 268 2.41 7.37 -11.89
C ILE A 268 2.74 7.91 -13.28
N ASP A 269 2.30 9.12 -13.63
CA ASP A 269 2.73 9.79 -14.87
C ASP A 269 4.26 9.87 -14.94
N VAL A 270 4.92 10.19 -13.82
CA VAL A 270 6.39 10.26 -13.79
C VAL A 270 7.00 8.85 -13.81
N GLN A 271 6.52 7.93 -12.97
CA GLN A 271 7.12 6.59 -12.85
C GLN A 271 6.88 5.71 -14.09
N ALA A 272 5.73 5.84 -14.75
CA ALA A 272 5.37 5.00 -15.90
C ALA A 272 5.71 5.63 -17.26
N ARG A 273 5.76 6.96 -17.36
CA ARG A 273 6.06 7.70 -18.60
C ARG A 273 7.45 8.33 -18.62
N GLY A 274 8.08 8.52 -17.47
CA GLY A 274 9.44 9.04 -17.35
C GLY A 274 9.59 10.56 -17.44
N TYR A 275 8.50 11.33 -17.28
CA TYR A 275 8.56 12.80 -17.34
C TYR A 275 7.44 13.45 -16.52
N TYR A 276 7.71 14.69 -16.10
CA TYR A 276 6.72 15.54 -15.44
C TYR A 276 5.60 15.92 -16.42
N PRO A 277 4.32 15.64 -16.10
CA PRO A 277 3.21 15.96 -16.98
C PRO A 277 3.06 17.48 -17.16
N SER A 278 2.62 17.90 -18.34
CA SER A 278 2.54 19.33 -18.70
C SER A 278 1.65 20.18 -17.78
N TYR A 279 0.64 19.57 -17.15
CA TYR A 279 -0.25 20.29 -16.21
C TYR A 279 0.45 20.72 -14.92
N THR A 280 1.57 20.09 -14.56
CA THR A 280 2.34 20.48 -13.37
C THR A 280 2.95 21.87 -13.48
N LYS A 281 3.26 22.36 -14.67
CA LYS A 281 3.79 23.71 -14.88
C LYS A 281 2.86 24.79 -14.33
N ARG A 282 1.56 24.66 -14.63
CA ARG A 282 0.54 25.58 -14.12
C ARG A 282 0.32 25.37 -12.62
N PHE A 283 0.15 24.14 -12.20
CA PHE A 283 -0.09 23.77 -10.80
C PHE A 283 1.03 24.28 -9.89
N PHE A 284 2.30 24.02 -10.22
CA PHE A 284 3.44 24.46 -9.42
C PHE A 284 3.53 25.98 -9.36
N LYS A 285 3.27 26.67 -10.47
CA LYS A 285 3.25 28.14 -10.49
C LYS A 285 2.17 28.72 -9.58
N GLU A 286 0.96 28.18 -9.63
CA GLU A 286 -0.19 28.64 -8.82
C GLU A 286 0.00 28.38 -7.32
N HIS A 287 0.76 27.34 -6.94
CA HIS A 287 1.04 26.95 -5.55
C HIS A 287 2.43 27.37 -5.05
N ASN A 288 3.19 28.16 -5.83
CA ASN A 288 4.54 28.60 -5.50
C ASN A 288 5.49 27.43 -5.18
N ILE A 289 5.41 26.35 -5.95
CA ILE A 289 6.24 25.14 -5.79
C ILE A 289 7.42 25.23 -6.76
N ASN A 290 8.64 25.23 -6.22
CA ASN A 290 9.89 25.28 -6.98
C ASN A 290 10.75 24.05 -6.67
N ILE A 291 10.59 22.99 -7.46
CA ILE A 291 11.33 21.73 -7.27
C ILE A 291 12.80 21.94 -7.62
N LYS A 292 13.67 21.68 -6.67
CA LYS A 292 15.12 21.62 -6.88
C LYS A 292 15.49 20.27 -7.47
N MET A 293 15.98 20.29 -8.70
CA MET A 293 16.43 19.09 -9.41
C MET A 293 17.95 19.19 -9.61
N GLU A 294 18.62 18.06 -9.56
CA GLU A 294 20.06 17.97 -9.89
C GLU A 294 20.25 17.43 -11.31
N ASP A 295 21.46 17.63 -11.83
CA ASP A 295 21.85 17.09 -13.13
C ASP A 295 21.70 15.56 -13.13
N GLY A 296 21.04 15.03 -14.15
CA GLY A 296 20.77 13.60 -14.28
C GLY A 296 19.42 13.13 -13.71
N ASP A 297 18.72 13.92 -12.89
CA ASP A 297 17.41 13.51 -12.33
C ASP A 297 16.40 13.20 -13.44
N LEU A 298 16.25 14.12 -14.39
CA LEU A 298 15.28 13.94 -15.49
C LEU A 298 15.69 12.82 -16.45
N ASP A 299 16.99 12.58 -16.61
CA ASP A 299 17.49 11.44 -17.40
C ASP A 299 17.18 10.12 -16.69
N ALA A 300 17.39 10.02 -15.37
CA ALA A 300 17.05 8.84 -14.60
C ALA A 300 15.55 8.53 -14.68
N LEU A 301 14.70 9.53 -14.54
CA LEU A 301 13.24 9.35 -14.66
C LEU A 301 12.83 8.84 -16.06
N ARG A 302 13.41 9.43 -17.13
CA ARG A 302 13.11 9.07 -18.52
C ARG A 302 13.53 7.64 -18.85
N ASP A 303 14.74 7.25 -18.44
CA ASP A 303 15.39 6.04 -18.90
C ASP A 303 15.03 4.79 -18.08
N HIS A 304 14.46 4.97 -16.88
CA HIS A 304 14.19 3.88 -15.93
C HIS A 304 12.75 3.90 -15.43
N THR A 305 11.79 3.80 -16.35
CA THR A 305 10.37 3.67 -16.03
C THR A 305 10.05 2.26 -15.50
N VAL A 306 8.97 2.17 -14.72
CA VAL A 306 8.50 0.90 -14.13
C VAL A 306 7.98 -0.08 -15.18
N ASP A 307 8.01 -1.40 -14.87
CA ASP A 307 7.55 -2.46 -15.76
C ASP A 307 6.02 -2.62 -15.73
N TYR A 308 5.40 -2.46 -14.57
CA TYR A 308 3.95 -2.57 -14.36
C TYR A 308 3.44 -1.51 -13.38
N VAL A 309 2.13 -1.29 -13.39
CA VAL A 309 1.46 -0.36 -12.48
C VAL A 309 0.65 -1.16 -11.46
N ALA A 310 1.07 -1.11 -10.19
CA ALA A 310 0.29 -1.63 -9.08
C ALA A 310 -0.54 -0.53 -8.43
N PHE A 311 -1.64 -0.92 -7.82
CA PHE A 311 -2.49 0.01 -7.09
C PHE A 311 -3.31 -0.67 -6.00
N SER A 312 -3.72 0.13 -5.00
CA SER A 312 -4.77 -0.18 -4.06
C SER A 312 -6.10 0.40 -4.53
N TYR A 313 -7.19 -0.33 -4.28
CA TYR A 313 -8.53 0.18 -4.50
C TYR A 313 -9.46 -0.23 -3.36
N TYR A 314 -10.02 0.75 -2.68
CA TYR A 314 -10.98 0.52 -1.59
C TYR A 314 -12.32 1.20 -1.81
N SER A 315 -12.30 2.34 -2.47
CA SER A 315 -13.50 3.13 -2.77
C SER A 315 -13.26 4.15 -3.88
N SER A 316 -14.35 4.57 -4.55
CA SER A 316 -14.36 5.77 -5.39
C SER A 316 -14.61 7.02 -4.55
N ARG A 317 -14.42 8.18 -5.14
CA ARG A 317 -14.58 9.50 -4.50
C ARG A 317 -15.61 10.35 -5.26
N LEU A 318 -16.14 11.37 -4.61
CA LEU A 318 -17.06 12.33 -5.18
C LEU A 318 -16.62 13.75 -4.81
N THR A 319 -16.60 14.68 -5.77
CA THR A 319 -16.22 16.08 -5.52
C THR A 319 -17.19 17.04 -6.20
N SER A 320 -17.26 18.27 -5.69
CA SER A 320 -17.99 19.37 -6.29
C SER A 320 -17.11 20.61 -6.49
N ALA A 321 -17.42 21.40 -7.49
CA ALA A 321 -16.83 22.74 -7.67
C ALA A 321 -17.38 23.77 -6.66
N ASP A 322 -18.45 23.44 -5.94
CA ASP A 322 -19.00 24.27 -4.87
C ASP A 322 -18.26 24.00 -3.56
N PRO A 323 -17.48 24.97 -3.04
CA PRO A 323 -16.72 24.78 -1.80
C PRO A 323 -17.60 24.49 -0.58
N GLU A 324 -18.84 25.00 -0.54
CA GLU A 324 -19.75 24.78 0.59
C GLU A 324 -20.17 23.31 0.67
N LYS A 325 -20.42 22.67 -0.48
CA LYS A 325 -20.72 21.24 -0.53
C LYS A 325 -19.54 20.38 -0.07
N ASN A 326 -18.32 20.75 -0.46
CA ASN A 326 -17.13 19.99 -0.06
C ASN A 326 -16.82 20.05 1.45
N LYS A 327 -17.52 20.90 2.22
CA LYS A 327 -17.44 20.90 3.70
C LYS A 327 -18.17 19.69 4.33
N GLU A 328 -19.05 19.04 3.59
CA GLU A 328 -19.85 17.89 4.03
C GLU A 328 -19.15 16.54 3.72
N THR A 329 -17.83 16.56 3.57
CA THR A 329 -17.06 15.36 3.25
C THR A 329 -16.95 14.41 4.44
N GLU A 330 -17.02 13.10 4.15
CA GLU A 330 -16.78 12.01 5.10
C GLU A 330 -15.52 11.24 4.68
N GLY A 331 -14.98 10.44 5.58
CA GLY A 331 -13.79 9.64 5.35
C GLY A 331 -12.63 10.07 6.24
N ASN A 332 -11.55 9.26 6.26
CA ASN A 332 -10.40 9.53 7.12
C ASN A 332 -9.24 10.18 6.37
N VAL A 333 -8.56 9.46 5.46
CA VAL A 333 -7.40 9.98 4.72
C VAL A 333 -7.83 10.74 3.47
N PHE A 334 -8.79 10.17 2.73
CA PHE A 334 -9.37 10.80 1.55
C PHE A 334 -10.78 11.28 1.87
N ALA A 335 -10.91 12.59 2.12
CA ALA A 335 -12.22 13.20 2.28
C ALA A 335 -13.01 13.15 0.97
N THR A 336 -14.25 12.68 1.02
CA THR A 336 -15.14 12.55 -0.13
C THR A 336 -16.56 12.94 0.21
N LEU A 337 -17.29 13.51 -0.75
CA LEU A 337 -18.74 13.66 -0.64
C LEU A 337 -19.39 12.29 -0.69
N LYS A 338 -20.54 12.15 -0.05
CA LYS A 338 -21.34 10.94 -0.10
C LYS A 338 -21.97 10.78 -1.48
N ASN A 339 -21.68 9.67 -2.15
CA ASN A 339 -22.33 9.33 -3.42
C ASN A 339 -23.73 8.76 -3.13
N PRO A 340 -24.81 9.38 -3.64
CA PRO A 340 -26.18 8.96 -3.35
C PRO A 340 -26.54 7.58 -3.93
N TYR A 341 -25.75 7.06 -4.84
CA TYR A 341 -25.96 5.77 -5.50
C TYR A 341 -25.20 4.60 -4.87
N LEU A 342 -24.33 4.86 -3.88
CA LEU A 342 -23.45 3.86 -3.28
C LEU A 342 -23.76 3.68 -1.79
N LYS A 343 -23.59 2.45 -1.33
CA LYS A 343 -23.53 2.14 0.11
C LYS A 343 -22.14 2.44 0.64
N ALA A 344 -22.03 2.69 1.93
CA ALA A 344 -20.75 2.86 2.61
C ALA A 344 -20.56 1.82 3.72
N SER A 345 -19.29 1.50 4.01
CA SER A 345 -18.91 0.70 5.17
C SER A 345 -19.09 1.48 6.47
N GLU A 346 -18.92 0.83 7.62
CA GLU A 346 -18.95 1.46 8.96
C GLU A 346 -17.90 2.58 9.11
N TRP A 347 -16.83 2.56 8.31
CA TRP A 347 -15.79 3.59 8.26
C TRP A 347 -16.03 4.67 7.20
N GLY A 348 -17.23 4.75 6.60
CA GLY A 348 -17.60 5.76 5.62
C GLY A 348 -17.02 5.52 4.21
N TRP A 349 -16.40 4.37 3.95
CA TRP A 349 -15.85 4.05 2.64
C TRP A 349 -16.94 3.51 1.71
N GLN A 350 -17.11 4.18 0.58
CA GLN A 350 -18.13 3.84 -0.40
C GLN A 350 -17.78 2.53 -1.11
N ILE A 351 -18.73 1.61 -1.17
CA ILE A 351 -18.57 0.30 -1.82
C ILE A 351 -18.94 0.46 -3.29
N ASP A 352 -17.95 0.40 -4.16
CA ASP A 352 -18.10 0.66 -5.60
C ASP A 352 -17.29 -0.35 -6.44
N PRO A 353 -17.85 -1.55 -6.69
CA PRO A 353 -17.18 -2.54 -7.54
C PRO A 353 -16.98 -2.06 -8.98
N LEU A 354 -17.97 -1.37 -9.58
CA LEU A 354 -17.83 -0.81 -10.93
C LEU A 354 -16.73 0.26 -10.98
N GLY A 355 -16.53 1.00 -9.89
CA GLY A 355 -15.44 1.96 -9.75
C GLY A 355 -14.06 1.31 -9.88
N LEU A 356 -13.91 0.05 -9.46
CA LEU A 356 -12.68 -0.72 -9.69
C LEU A 356 -12.45 -0.94 -11.19
N ARG A 357 -13.48 -1.37 -11.95
CA ARG A 357 -13.40 -1.54 -13.41
C ARG A 357 -13.06 -0.22 -14.12
N ILE A 358 -13.73 0.88 -13.71
CA ILE A 358 -13.45 2.22 -14.24
C ILE A 358 -12.00 2.61 -13.95
N THR A 359 -11.50 2.39 -12.73
CA THR A 359 -10.12 2.68 -12.34
C THR A 359 -9.11 1.88 -13.17
N MET A 360 -9.34 0.58 -13.36
CA MET A 360 -8.47 -0.28 -14.19
C MET A 360 -8.40 0.20 -15.62
N ASN A 361 -9.56 0.45 -16.26
CA ASN A 361 -9.60 0.96 -17.63
C ASN A 361 -8.90 2.32 -17.73
N THR A 362 -9.15 3.24 -16.78
CA THR A 362 -8.52 4.56 -16.76
C THR A 362 -6.99 4.47 -16.68
N ILE A 363 -6.47 3.62 -15.80
CA ILE A 363 -5.01 3.44 -15.62
C ILE A 363 -4.42 2.75 -16.84
N TYR A 364 -5.07 1.69 -17.34
CA TYR A 364 -4.56 0.94 -18.49
C TYR A 364 -4.54 1.79 -19.76
N ASP A 365 -5.62 2.52 -20.07
CA ASP A 365 -5.69 3.45 -21.20
C ASP A 365 -4.60 4.53 -21.14
N ARG A 366 -4.26 4.96 -19.90
CA ARG A 366 -3.30 6.03 -19.67
C ARG A 366 -1.85 5.58 -19.87
N TYR A 367 -1.50 4.35 -19.47
CA TYR A 367 -0.10 3.90 -19.40
C TYR A 367 0.23 2.73 -20.32
N GLN A 368 -0.74 1.93 -20.73
CA GLN A 368 -0.56 0.72 -21.57
C GLN A 368 0.54 -0.20 -21.00
N LYS A 369 0.56 -0.37 -19.69
CA LYS A 369 1.42 -1.29 -18.95
C LYS A 369 0.56 -2.28 -18.18
N PRO A 370 1.03 -3.52 -17.94
CA PRO A 370 0.31 -4.48 -17.11
C PRO A 370 -0.07 -3.88 -15.76
N LEU A 371 -1.25 -4.23 -15.27
CA LEU A 371 -1.76 -3.79 -13.96
C LEU A 371 -1.66 -4.90 -12.92
N PHE A 372 -1.52 -4.53 -11.66
CA PHE A 372 -1.59 -5.45 -10.53
C PHE A 372 -2.41 -4.81 -9.40
N ILE A 373 -3.55 -5.41 -9.04
CA ILE A 373 -4.31 -4.98 -7.87
C ILE A 373 -3.66 -5.61 -6.64
N VAL A 374 -2.86 -4.81 -5.93
CA VAL A 374 -2.07 -5.30 -4.79
C VAL A 374 -2.71 -5.05 -3.43
N GLU A 375 -3.80 -4.27 -3.40
CA GLU A 375 -4.66 -4.11 -2.24
C GLU A 375 -6.11 -3.86 -2.67
N ASN A 376 -7.04 -4.56 -2.02
CA ASN A 376 -8.47 -4.32 -2.06
C ASN A 376 -9.10 -5.05 -0.88
N GLY A 377 -10.18 -4.55 -0.31
CA GLY A 377 -10.85 -5.25 0.79
C GLY A 377 -11.80 -4.36 1.56
N LEU A 378 -12.53 -4.99 2.47
CA LEU A 378 -13.51 -4.36 3.36
C LEU A 378 -13.06 -4.54 4.81
N GLY A 379 -12.75 -3.43 5.48
CA GLY A 379 -12.57 -3.41 6.93
C GLY A 379 -13.92 -3.48 7.63
N ALA A 380 -14.08 -4.43 8.55
CA ALA A 380 -15.32 -4.64 9.30
C ALA A 380 -15.03 -5.17 10.71
N VAL A 381 -16.02 -5.08 11.58
CA VAL A 381 -16.00 -5.75 12.89
C VAL A 381 -16.53 -7.16 12.72
N ASP A 382 -15.70 -8.15 13.02
CA ASP A 382 -16.11 -9.56 13.00
C ASP A 382 -16.66 -9.99 14.35
N THR A 383 -17.65 -10.89 14.34
CA THR A 383 -18.18 -11.55 15.53
C THR A 383 -17.74 -13.00 15.56
N VAL A 384 -17.17 -13.42 16.67
CA VAL A 384 -16.88 -14.84 16.94
C VAL A 384 -18.13 -15.43 17.61
N GLU A 385 -18.75 -16.41 16.95
CA GLU A 385 -19.95 -17.09 17.42
C GLU A 385 -19.62 -18.03 18.62
N GLU A 386 -20.64 -18.51 19.30
CA GLU A 386 -20.50 -19.42 20.48
C GLU A 386 -19.74 -20.71 20.15
N ASP A 387 -19.86 -21.21 18.92
CA ASP A 387 -19.13 -22.38 18.42
C ASP A 387 -17.73 -22.10 17.91
N GLY A 388 -17.29 -20.84 17.98
CA GLY A 388 -15.99 -20.36 17.50
C GLY A 388 -15.95 -20.05 16.00
N SER A 389 -17.04 -20.21 15.27
CA SER A 389 -17.12 -19.85 13.85
C SER A 389 -17.19 -18.33 13.66
N ILE A 390 -16.82 -17.86 12.47
CA ILE A 390 -16.88 -16.44 12.09
C ILE A 390 -17.54 -16.37 10.71
N THR A 391 -18.78 -15.85 10.72
CA THR A 391 -19.61 -15.70 9.53
C THR A 391 -19.45 -14.29 8.98
N ASP A 392 -18.70 -14.14 7.88
CA ASP A 392 -18.38 -12.86 7.25
C ASP A 392 -18.92 -12.77 5.82
N ASP A 393 -20.20 -13.08 5.62
CA ASP A 393 -20.88 -13.03 4.32
C ASP A 393 -20.79 -11.66 3.64
N TYR A 394 -20.82 -10.59 4.42
CA TYR A 394 -20.63 -9.22 3.91
C TYR A 394 -19.28 -9.03 3.22
N ARG A 395 -18.22 -9.73 3.66
CA ARG A 395 -16.90 -9.73 3.02
C ARG A 395 -16.95 -10.52 1.72
N ILE A 396 -17.58 -11.68 1.74
CA ILE A 396 -17.79 -12.52 0.55
C ILE A 396 -18.53 -11.72 -0.52
N ASP A 397 -19.63 -11.05 -0.17
CA ASP A 397 -20.42 -10.24 -1.09
C ASP A 397 -19.61 -9.09 -1.69
N TYR A 398 -18.85 -8.37 -0.85
CA TYR A 398 -17.95 -7.31 -1.31
C TYR A 398 -16.92 -7.84 -2.32
N MET A 399 -16.22 -8.92 -1.95
CA MET A 399 -15.17 -9.52 -2.75
C MET A 399 -15.71 -10.08 -4.07
N ARG A 400 -16.85 -10.76 -4.04
CA ARG A 400 -17.52 -11.34 -5.20
C ARG A 400 -17.78 -10.29 -6.28
N GLU A 401 -18.37 -9.16 -5.90
CA GLU A 401 -18.67 -8.10 -6.85
C GLU A 401 -17.39 -7.47 -7.43
N HIS A 402 -16.33 -7.30 -6.63
CA HIS A 402 -15.06 -6.79 -7.13
C HIS A 402 -14.36 -7.79 -8.06
N VAL A 403 -14.37 -9.09 -7.73
CA VAL A 403 -13.82 -10.15 -8.63
C VAL A 403 -14.58 -10.18 -9.96
N ARG A 404 -15.91 -10.00 -9.94
CA ARG A 404 -16.72 -9.91 -11.16
C ARG A 404 -16.26 -8.75 -12.03
N GLU A 405 -16.10 -7.56 -11.49
CA GLU A 405 -15.68 -6.37 -12.24
C GLU A 405 -14.21 -6.45 -12.73
N MET A 406 -13.34 -7.18 -12.04
CA MET A 406 -12.00 -7.50 -12.56
C MET A 406 -12.09 -8.35 -13.84
N GLY A 407 -12.95 -9.36 -13.83
CA GLY A 407 -13.17 -10.19 -15.01
C GLY A 407 -13.73 -9.40 -16.20
N GLU A 408 -14.64 -8.46 -15.94
CA GLU A 408 -15.16 -7.55 -16.96
C GLU A 408 -14.08 -6.62 -17.51
N ALA A 409 -13.19 -6.09 -16.66
CA ALA A 409 -12.09 -5.23 -17.09
C ALA A 409 -11.09 -5.99 -17.99
N ILE A 410 -10.83 -7.26 -17.70
CA ILE A 410 -9.98 -8.10 -18.56
C ILE A 410 -10.65 -8.28 -19.94
N GLU A 411 -11.96 -8.48 -19.99
CA GLU A 411 -12.71 -8.53 -21.26
C GLU A 411 -12.75 -7.16 -21.98
N ASP A 412 -12.66 -6.04 -21.27
CA ASP A 412 -12.48 -4.71 -21.87
C ASP A 412 -11.08 -4.54 -22.51
N GLY A 413 -10.13 -5.45 -22.26
CA GLY A 413 -8.78 -5.44 -22.82
C GLY A 413 -7.68 -5.05 -21.81
N VAL A 414 -7.99 -4.92 -20.53
CA VAL A 414 -6.99 -4.64 -19.48
C VAL A 414 -6.11 -5.88 -19.26
N GLU A 415 -4.79 -5.70 -19.32
CA GLU A 415 -3.82 -6.71 -18.91
C GLU A 415 -3.65 -6.68 -17.40
N LEU A 416 -4.21 -7.65 -16.70
CA LEU A 416 -4.18 -7.76 -15.23
C LEU A 416 -3.34 -8.97 -14.80
N LEU A 417 -2.24 -8.74 -14.08
CA LEU A 417 -1.29 -9.76 -13.64
C LEU A 417 -1.81 -10.58 -12.46
N GLY A 418 -2.51 -9.93 -11.52
CA GLY A 418 -2.93 -10.60 -10.30
C GLY A 418 -3.75 -9.73 -9.37
N TYR A 419 -4.14 -10.34 -8.26
CA TYR A 419 -4.99 -9.76 -7.23
C TYR A 419 -4.59 -10.25 -5.85
N THR A 420 -4.22 -9.32 -4.96
CA THR A 420 -3.85 -9.61 -3.59
C THR A 420 -4.70 -8.77 -2.63
N PRO A 421 -5.86 -9.30 -2.15
CA PRO A 421 -6.67 -8.64 -1.14
C PRO A 421 -5.85 -8.22 0.06
N TRP A 422 -6.18 -7.03 0.58
CA TRP A 422 -5.48 -6.44 1.72
C TRP A 422 -5.82 -7.14 3.02
N GLY A 423 -4.78 -7.37 3.82
CA GLY A 423 -4.92 -7.94 5.13
C GLY A 423 -5.50 -9.35 5.08
N CYS A 424 -4.99 -10.23 4.19
CA CYS A 424 -5.47 -11.61 4.03
C CYS A 424 -5.53 -12.41 5.34
N ILE A 425 -4.75 -12.01 6.32
CA ILE A 425 -4.85 -12.33 7.74
C ILE A 425 -5.11 -11.02 8.50
N ASP A 426 -5.94 -11.05 9.54
CA ASP A 426 -6.20 -9.86 10.36
C ASP A 426 -4.90 -9.27 10.89
N LEU A 427 -4.76 -7.97 10.76
CA LEU A 427 -3.57 -7.21 11.13
C LEU A 427 -3.94 -5.83 11.70
N VAL A 428 -2.96 -5.14 12.26
CA VAL A 428 -3.16 -3.78 12.77
C VAL A 428 -3.52 -2.84 11.63
N SER A 429 -4.64 -2.12 11.75
CA SER A 429 -5.08 -1.15 10.75
C SER A 429 -4.09 0.02 10.65
N ALA A 430 -3.61 0.36 9.46
CA ALA A 430 -2.69 1.47 9.24
C ALA A 430 -3.26 2.82 9.70
N GLY A 431 -4.51 3.10 9.33
CA GLY A 431 -5.16 4.38 9.64
C GLY A 431 -5.54 4.54 11.11
N SER A 432 -6.08 3.50 11.75
CA SER A 432 -6.59 3.60 13.13
C SER A 432 -5.65 3.02 14.20
N GLY A 433 -4.69 2.18 13.82
CA GLY A 433 -3.86 1.45 14.78
C GLY A 433 -4.63 0.39 15.57
N GLU A 434 -5.78 -0.07 15.06
CA GLU A 434 -6.70 -0.96 15.76
C GLU A 434 -6.77 -2.34 15.11
N MET A 435 -7.02 -3.36 15.92
CA MET A 435 -7.29 -4.73 15.46
C MET A 435 -8.76 -4.96 15.10
N LYS A 436 -9.70 -4.19 15.68
CA LYS A 436 -11.15 -4.38 15.41
C LYS A 436 -11.57 -4.13 13.98
N LYS A 437 -10.80 -3.31 13.23
CA LYS A 437 -11.01 -3.08 11.80
C LYS A 437 -10.38 -4.21 11.00
N ARG A 438 -11.08 -5.32 10.86
CA ARG A 438 -10.58 -6.58 10.31
C ARG A 438 -10.83 -6.68 8.81
N TYR A 439 -9.83 -7.17 8.10
CA TYR A 439 -9.87 -7.37 6.65
C TYR A 439 -9.75 -8.84 6.25
N GLY A 440 -9.18 -9.68 7.14
CA GLY A 440 -8.65 -11.00 6.81
C GLY A 440 -9.69 -12.06 6.53
N PHE A 441 -9.27 -13.07 5.78
CA PHE A 441 -9.89 -14.39 5.68
C PHE A 441 -9.53 -15.26 6.89
N ILE A 442 -8.46 -14.88 7.58
CA ILE A 442 -7.93 -15.52 8.76
C ILE A 442 -8.08 -14.55 9.94
N TYR A 443 -8.85 -14.93 10.93
CA TYR A 443 -9.01 -14.18 12.18
C TYR A 443 -7.78 -14.36 13.05
N VAL A 444 -7.36 -13.28 13.73
CA VAL A 444 -6.35 -13.32 14.77
C VAL A 444 -6.97 -12.89 16.09
N ASP A 445 -6.88 -13.74 17.10
CA ASP A 445 -7.39 -13.44 18.43
C ASP A 445 -6.51 -12.40 19.14
N ARG A 446 -6.81 -11.12 18.86
CA ARG A 446 -6.17 -9.95 19.43
C ARG A 446 -7.14 -8.77 19.43
N ASP A 447 -7.18 -8.03 20.53
CA ASP A 447 -7.95 -6.80 20.67
C ASP A 447 -7.11 -5.54 20.39
N ASN A 448 -7.75 -4.35 20.49
CA ASN A 448 -7.08 -3.06 20.25
C ASN A 448 -6.02 -2.70 21.31
N LYS A 449 -6.01 -3.38 22.46
CA LYS A 449 -5.10 -3.15 23.59
C LYS A 449 -3.99 -4.18 23.69
N GLY A 450 -3.92 -5.06 22.70
CA GLY A 450 -2.91 -6.10 22.65
C GLY A 450 -3.24 -7.36 23.46
N ASN A 451 -4.48 -7.50 23.97
CA ASN A 451 -4.89 -8.73 24.65
C ASN A 451 -5.35 -9.77 23.63
N GLY A 452 -5.26 -11.04 24.02
CA GLY A 452 -5.66 -12.19 23.21
C GLY A 452 -4.54 -13.23 23.15
N THR A 453 -4.82 -14.34 22.49
CA THR A 453 -3.90 -15.49 22.39
C THR A 453 -3.04 -15.46 21.14
N LEU A 454 -3.33 -14.56 20.21
CA LEU A 454 -2.76 -14.53 18.85
C LEU A 454 -3.06 -15.80 18.05
N ASN A 455 -4.02 -16.62 18.45
CA ASN A 455 -4.42 -17.80 17.68
C ASN A 455 -5.09 -17.40 16.37
N ARG A 456 -4.89 -18.24 15.36
CA ARG A 456 -5.47 -18.07 14.02
C ARG A 456 -6.69 -18.94 13.87
N SER A 457 -7.78 -18.38 13.30
CA SER A 457 -9.00 -19.11 12.97
C SER A 457 -9.45 -18.75 11.56
N LYS A 458 -9.93 -19.73 10.80
CA LYS A 458 -10.48 -19.48 9.46
C LYS A 458 -11.85 -18.85 9.58
N LYS A 459 -12.13 -17.81 8.79
CA LYS A 459 -13.45 -17.23 8.62
C LYS A 459 -14.20 -17.96 7.49
N LYS A 460 -15.48 -17.76 7.35
CA LYS A 460 -16.27 -18.33 6.23
C LYS A 460 -15.71 -17.92 4.87
N SER A 461 -15.25 -16.70 4.74
CA SER A 461 -14.60 -16.18 3.52
C SER A 461 -13.31 -16.91 3.12
N PHE A 462 -12.65 -17.62 4.04
CA PHE A 462 -11.47 -18.44 3.72
C PHE A 462 -11.80 -19.52 2.69
N ASP A 463 -12.85 -20.31 2.92
CA ASP A 463 -13.24 -21.40 2.02
C ASP A 463 -13.84 -20.87 0.72
N TRP A 464 -14.54 -19.74 0.77
CA TRP A 464 -15.03 -19.06 -0.43
C TRP A 464 -13.86 -18.61 -1.32
N TYR A 465 -12.86 -17.91 -0.75
CA TYR A 465 -11.73 -17.42 -1.54
C TYR A 465 -10.85 -18.55 -2.08
N LYS A 466 -10.69 -19.63 -1.29
CA LYS A 466 -10.08 -20.89 -1.76
C LYS A 466 -10.76 -21.40 -3.04
N LYS A 467 -12.10 -21.47 -3.05
CA LYS A 467 -12.88 -21.90 -4.24
C LYS A 467 -12.66 -20.95 -5.43
N VAL A 468 -12.62 -19.65 -5.21
CA VAL A 468 -12.31 -18.67 -6.25
C VAL A 468 -10.95 -18.95 -6.88
N ILE A 469 -9.92 -19.19 -6.08
CA ILE A 469 -8.56 -19.48 -6.56
C ILE A 469 -8.51 -20.82 -7.31
N GLU A 470 -9.09 -21.88 -6.74
CA GLU A 470 -9.11 -23.22 -7.34
C GLU A 470 -9.80 -23.25 -8.71
N THR A 471 -10.82 -22.42 -8.87
CA THR A 471 -11.59 -22.31 -10.13
C THR A 471 -11.07 -21.20 -11.05
N ASN A 472 -9.97 -20.54 -10.68
CA ASN A 472 -9.42 -19.39 -11.39
C ASN A 472 -10.48 -18.30 -11.65
N GLY A 473 -11.24 -17.93 -10.61
CA GLY A 473 -12.28 -16.90 -10.67
C GLY A 473 -13.54 -17.28 -11.45
N LYS A 474 -13.71 -18.56 -11.80
CA LYS A 474 -14.88 -19.02 -12.56
C LYS A 474 -16.10 -19.21 -11.67
N ASP A 475 -15.91 -19.73 -10.47
CA ASP A 475 -16.96 -19.96 -9.47
C ASP A 475 -16.75 -18.99 -8.31
N ILE A 476 -17.54 -17.94 -8.30
CA ILE A 476 -17.52 -16.85 -7.31
C ILE A 476 -18.81 -16.81 -6.45
N ASP A 477 -19.77 -17.71 -6.69
CA ASP A 477 -21.06 -17.75 -6.00
C ASP A 477 -21.03 -18.56 -4.69
#